data_746cd606307e082f0bfa73e0b3bc5dce
#
_entry.id   746cd606307e082f0bfa73e0b3bc5dce
#
_cell.length_a   1.000
_cell.length_b   1.000
_cell.length_c   1.000
_cell.angle_alpha   90.00
_cell.angle_beta   90.00
_cell.angle_gamma   90.00
#
_symmetry.space_group_name_H-M   'P 1'
#
loop_
_entity.id
_entity.type
_entity.pdbx_description
1 polymer ?
#
loop_
_entity_poly.entity_id
_entity_poly.type
_entity_poly.pdbx_seq_one_letter_code
_entity_poly.pdbx_strand_id
1 'polypeptide(L)'
;HYVEIGMGGGAAAADAGGGVNLCLDYDVADELSQLTWTAGCHDVDGTTALAFARMRYSDPLGDIGRQARQRQVIAAVVSEAATPSVLLNPFEQLRLIEAGTGALATDEDTGIVDLGRLALAFRAATGPEGVTGGPPIADVDYYPGGVGSTVLLDEELAPEFFVKLRDGELTAEDIQRFG
;
A
#
# COMPACT_ATOMS: atom_id res chain seq x y z
N HIS A 1 12.57 -12.77 -7.00
CA HIS A 1 12.58 -12.55 -5.55
C HIS A 1 11.15 -12.49 -5.02
N TYR A 2 10.95 -13.02 -3.83
CA TYR A 2 9.69 -12.96 -3.11
C TYR A 2 9.86 -12.10 -1.86
N VAL A 3 8.94 -11.17 -1.63
CA VAL A 3 8.91 -10.34 -0.42
C VAL A 3 7.46 -10.24 0.04
N GLU A 4 7.22 -10.63 1.28
CA GLU A 4 5.93 -10.48 1.96
C GLU A 4 6.08 -9.56 3.17
N ILE A 5 5.13 -8.67 3.33
CA ILE A 5 5.05 -7.79 4.50
C ILE A 5 3.86 -8.24 5.34
N GLY A 6 4.16 -8.79 6.52
CA GLY A 6 3.10 -9.13 7.48
C GLY A 6 2.40 -7.87 8.00
N MET A 7 1.08 -7.94 8.20
CA MET A 7 0.29 -6.78 8.68
C MET A 7 0.80 -6.23 10.03
N GLY A 8 1.19 -7.12 10.96
CA GLY A 8 1.77 -6.71 12.24
C GLY A 8 3.13 -6.04 12.08
N GLY A 9 3.91 -6.50 11.10
CA GLY A 9 5.20 -5.93 10.76
C GLY A 9 5.08 -4.52 10.16
N GLY A 10 4.07 -4.28 9.34
CA GLY A 10 3.77 -2.93 8.82
C GLY A 10 3.44 -1.94 9.94
N ALA A 11 2.68 -2.38 10.95
CA ALA A 11 2.37 -1.57 12.13
C ALA A 11 3.64 -1.27 12.96
N ALA A 12 4.47 -2.29 13.23
CA ALA A 12 5.72 -2.12 13.96
C ALA A 12 6.71 -1.18 13.22
N ALA A 13 6.75 -1.25 11.89
CA ALA A 13 7.56 -0.35 11.08
C ALA A 13 7.07 1.11 11.14
N ALA A 14 5.74 1.32 11.15
CA ALA A 14 5.15 2.64 11.34
C ALA A 14 5.51 3.22 12.72
N ASP A 15 5.39 2.42 13.78
CA ASP A 15 5.76 2.86 15.14
C ASP A 15 7.27 3.13 15.28
N ALA A 16 8.12 2.33 14.62
CA ALA A 16 9.57 2.53 14.64
C ALA A 16 10.00 3.83 13.97
N GLY A 17 9.25 4.29 12.96
CA GLY A 17 9.44 5.59 12.31
C GLY A 17 8.88 6.79 13.11
N GLY A 18 8.16 6.54 14.21
CA GLY A 18 7.50 7.59 14.99
C GLY A 18 6.06 7.90 14.55
N GLY A 19 5.47 7.03 13.75
CA GLY A 19 4.15 7.18 13.15
C GLY A 19 4.20 7.41 11.65
N VAL A 20 3.03 7.49 11.01
CA VAL A 20 2.89 7.73 9.57
C VAL A 20 1.75 8.70 9.31
N ASN A 21 1.91 9.54 8.28
CA ASN A 21 0.82 10.41 7.81
C ASN A 21 -0.02 9.68 6.79
N LEU A 22 -1.34 9.56 7.07
CA LEU A 22 -2.32 8.91 6.22
C LEU A 22 -3.50 9.84 5.96
N CYS A 23 -4.09 9.71 4.76
CA CYS A 23 -5.18 10.58 4.32
C CYS A 23 -6.38 9.75 3.85
N LEU A 24 -7.58 10.21 4.22
CA LEU A 24 -8.85 9.71 3.72
C LEU A 24 -9.81 10.88 3.62
N ASP A 25 -10.57 10.99 2.55
CA ASP A 25 -11.42 12.14 2.24
C ASP A 25 -12.85 12.05 2.78
N TYR A 26 -13.15 10.98 3.54
CA TYR A 26 -14.43 10.76 4.19
C TYR A 26 -14.29 10.28 5.64
N ASP A 27 -15.36 10.48 6.42
CA ASP A 27 -15.43 10.00 7.80
C ASP A 27 -15.68 8.49 7.86
N VAL A 28 -15.05 7.80 8.80
CA VAL A 28 -15.21 6.37 9.02
C VAL A 28 -15.47 6.06 10.49
N ALA A 29 -16.39 5.13 10.72
CA ALA A 29 -16.58 4.43 11.98
C ALA A 29 -16.79 2.93 11.64
N ASP A 30 -15.70 2.17 11.58
CA ASP A 30 -15.72 0.75 11.20
C ASP A 30 -15.40 -0.13 12.42
N GLU A 31 -16.40 -0.78 12.98
CA GLU A 31 -16.26 -1.66 14.13
C GLU A 31 -15.38 -2.90 13.86
N LEU A 32 -15.37 -3.39 12.61
CA LEU A 32 -14.64 -4.62 12.26
C LEU A 32 -13.12 -4.39 12.18
N SER A 33 -12.70 -3.26 11.64
CA SER A 33 -11.28 -2.84 11.66
C SER A 33 -10.91 -2.06 12.90
N GLN A 34 -11.90 -1.57 13.67
CA GLN A 34 -11.76 -0.66 14.81
C GLN A 34 -11.21 0.72 14.39
N LEU A 35 -11.43 1.12 13.13
CA LEU A 35 -11.03 2.42 12.64
C LEU A 35 -12.12 3.46 12.95
N THR A 36 -11.70 4.53 13.62
CA THR A 36 -12.45 5.79 13.69
C THR A 36 -11.61 6.86 13.00
N TRP A 37 -12.16 7.51 11.98
CA TRP A 37 -11.46 8.49 11.16
C TRP A 37 -12.33 9.68 10.84
N THR A 38 -11.77 10.87 10.94
CA THR A 38 -12.38 12.09 10.40
C THR A 38 -11.73 12.42 9.07
N ALA A 39 -12.49 12.86 8.09
CA ALA A 39 -11.96 13.22 6.77
C ALA A 39 -10.75 14.15 6.87
N GLY A 40 -9.70 13.85 6.13
CA GLY A 40 -8.45 14.60 6.14
C GLY A 40 -7.21 13.72 6.32
N CYS A 41 -6.07 14.38 6.53
CA CYS A 41 -4.78 13.71 6.77
C CYS A 41 -4.44 13.78 8.26
N HIS A 42 -3.98 12.66 8.81
CA HIS A 42 -3.64 12.53 10.22
C HIS A 42 -2.31 11.79 10.41
N ASP A 43 -1.53 12.23 11.39
CA ASP A 43 -0.38 11.48 11.87
C ASP A 43 -0.88 10.42 12.85
N VAL A 44 -0.60 9.15 12.56
CA VAL A 44 -1.11 8.01 13.29
C VAL A 44 -0.03 7.02 13.68
N ASP A 45 -0.29 6.28 14.75
CA ASP A 45 0.54 5.16 15.19
C ASP A 45 0.33 3.90 14.33
N GLY A 46 1.15 2.88 14.56
CA GLY A 46 1.08 1.61 13.82
C GLY A 46 -0.24 0.87 14.05
N THR A 47 -0.87 1.00 15.21
CA THR A 47 -2.17 0.37 15.49
C THR A 47 -3.27 0.98 14.63
N THR A 48 -3.31 2.30 14.55
CA THR A 48 -4.27 3.03 13.71
C THR A 48 -3.98 2.80 12.22
N ALA A 49 -2.70 2.79 11.81
CA ALA A 49 -2.31 2.46 10.45
C ALA A 49 -2.71 1.04 10.04
N LEU A 50 -2.63 0.08 10.97
CA LEU A 50 -3.13 -1.29 10.75
C LEU A 50 -4.65 -1.33 10.60
N ALA A 51 -5.40 -0.63 11.45
CA ALA A 51 -6.85 -0.52 11.35
C ALA A 51 -7.26 0.10 10.00
N PHE A 52 -6.56 1.16 9.57
CA PHE A 52 -6.73 1.83 8.28
C PHE A 52 -6.50 0.87 7.09
N ALA A 53 -5.43 0.07 7.13
CA ALA A 53 -5.11 -0.90 6.07
C ALA A 53 -6.10 -2.09 6.03
N ARG A 54 -6.78 -2.40 7.15
CA ARG A 54 -7.70 -3.53 7.26
C ARG A 54 -9.15 -3.17 6.95
N MET A 55 -9.53 -1.90 7.04
CA MET A 55 -10.88 -1.45 6.76
C MET A 55 -11.33 -1.89 5.35
N ARG A 56 -12.53 -2.43 5.25
CA ARG A 56 -13.11 -2.91 4.00
C ARG A 56 -14.60 -2.56 3.87
N TYR A 57 -15.37 -2.82 4.90
CA TYR A 57 -16.83 -2.79 4.81
C TYR A 57 -17.42 -1.38 4.84
N SER A 58 -16.72 -0.44 5.46
CA SER A 58 -17.11 0.98 5.47
C SER A 58 -16.53 1.78 4.30
N ASP A 59 -15.84 1.11 3.37
CA ASP A 59 -15.27 1.74 2.18
C ASP A 59 -16.25 1.67 1.00
N PRO A 60 -16.56 2.80 0.33
CA PRO A 60 -17.40 2.82 -0.88
C PRO A 60 -16.87 1.94 -2.01
N LEU A 61 -15.54 1.74 -2.08
CA LEU A 61 -14.86 0.91 -3.08
C LEU A 61 -14.52 -0.50 -2.57
N GLY A 62 -14.93 -0.86 -1.36
CA GLY A 62 -14.76 -2.18 -0.78
C GLY A 62 -13.30 -2.67 -0.80
N ASP A 63 -13.04 -3.75 -1.54
CA ASP A 63 -11.72 -4.38 -1.60
C ASP A 63 -10.68 -3.54 -2.36
N ILE A 64 -11.10 -2.79 -3.36
CA ILE A 64 -10.24 -1.88 -4.13
C ILE A 64 -9.73 -0.75 -3.24
N GLY A 65 -10.62 -0.13 -2.46
CA GLY A 65 -10.25 0.88 -1.49
C GLY A 65 -9.30 0.34 -0.42
N ARG A 66 -9.51 -0.89 0.05
CA ARG A 66 -8.56 -1.56 0.96
C ARG A 66 -7.17 -1.68 0.33
N GLN A 67 -7.05 -2.10 -0.92
CA GLN A 67 -5.76 -2.19 -1.61
C GLN A 67 -5.10 -0.81 -1.77
N ALA A 68 -5.86 0.24 -2.06
CA ALA A 68 -5.35 1.60 -2.15
C ALA A 68 -4.77 2.06 -0.80
N ARG A 69 -5.49 1.82 0.31
CA ARG A 69 -5.01 2.15 1.67
C ARG A 69 -3.78 1.34 2.07
N GLN A 70 -3.70 0.05 1.74
CA GLN A 70 -2.49 -0.75 2.00
C GLN A 70 -1.28 -0.16 1.28
N ARG A 71 -1.43 0.25 0.01
CA ARG A 71 -0.35 0.93 -0.72
C ARG A 71 0.03 2.25 -0.07
N GLN A 72 -0.96 3.03 0.40
CA GLN A 72 -0.71 4.30 1.09
C GLN A 72 0.09 4.09 2.38
N VAL A 73 -0.27 3.10 3.20
CA VAL A 73 0.48 2.77 4.43
C VAL A 73 1.93 2.38 4.11
N ILE A 74 2.14 1.50 3.12
CA ILE A 74 3.49 1.09 2.72
C ILE A 74 4.29 2.30 2.21
N ALA A 75 3.68 3.15 1.38
CA ALA A 75 4.32 4.36 0.86
C ALA A 75 4.71 5.33 1.99
N ALA A 76 3.84 5.52 2.99
CA ALA A 76 4.09 6.37 4.14
C ALA A 76 5.24 5.84 5.00
N VAL A 77 5.26 4.53 5.30
CA VAL A 77 6.36 3.88 6.04
C VAL A 77 7.69 4.01 5.29
N VAL A 78 7.71 3.75 3.98
CA VAL A 78 8.94 3.89 3.16
C VAL A 78 9.41 5.35 3.10
N SER A 79 8.48 6.31 3.01
CA SER A 79 8.81 7.74 3.02
C SER A 79 9.42 8.18 4.34
N GLU A 80 8.83 7.73 5.47
CA GLU A 80 9.34 8.04 6.81
C GLU A 80 10.73 7.43 7.04
N ALA A 81 10.93 6.17 6.64
CA ALA A 81 12.23 5.50 6.71
C ALA A 81 13.34 6.22 5.92
N ALA A 82 12.98 6.99 4.90
CA ALA A 82 13.91 7.74 4.05
C ALA A 82 14.12 9.19 4.51
N THR A 83 13.59 9.59 5.66
CA THR A 83 13.77 10.95 6.19
C THR A 83 15.22 11.17 6.69
N PRO A 84 15.75 12.40 6.60
CA PRO A 84 17.09 12.70 7.12
C PRO A 84 17.23 12.41 8.62
N SER A 85 16.16 12.55 9.40
CA SER A 85 16.12 12.22 10.83
C SER A 85 16.46 10.77 11.09
N VAL A 86 15.90 9.85 10.30
CA VAL A 86 16.18 8.42 10.39
C VAL A 86 17.55 8.07 9.79
N LEU A 87 17.86 8.61 8.60
CA LEU A 87 19.10 8.27 7.88
C LEU A 87 20.37 8.76 8.60
N LEU A 88 20.28 9.82 9.41
CA LEU A 88 21.42 10.39 10.15
C LEU A 88 21.48 9.90 11.61
N ASN A 89 20.46 9.22 12.11
CA ASN A 89 20.39 8.74 13.48
C ASN A 89 20.59 7.20 13.53
N PRO A 90 21.75 6.71 14.00
CA PRO A 90 22.02 5.27 14.04
C PRO A 90 21.08 4.49 14.97
N PHE A 91 20.51 5.12 15.99
CA PHE A 91 19.54 4.47 16.87
C PHE A 91 18.19 4.26 16.17
N GLU A 92 17.72 5.23 15.39
CA GLU A 92 16.50 5.08 14.60
C GLU A 92 16.68 4.06 13.47
N GLN A 93 17.88 4.02 12.85
CA GLN A 93 18.19 2.97 11.87
C GLN A 93 18.14 1.57 12.48
N LEU A 94 18.69 1.38 13.68
CA LEU A 94 18.65 0.07 14.35
C LEU A 94 17.21 -0.34 14.69
N ARG A 95 16.40 0.58 15.19
CA ARG A 95 14.96 0.33 15.46
C ARG A 95 14.22 -0.07 14.20
N LEU A 96 14.47 0.62 13.10
CA LEU A 96 13.83 0.33 11.81
C LEU A 96 14.28 -1.02 11.25
N ILE A 97 15.57 -1.36 11.37
CA ILE A 97 16.12 -2.67 10.97
C ILE A 97 15.47 -3.78 11.81
N GLU A 98 15.38 -3.61 13.12
CA GLU A 98 14.76 -4.60 14.01
C GLU A 98 13.27 -4.80 13.69
N ALA A 99 12.52 -3.71 13.52
CA ALA A 99 11.12 -3.77 13.10
C ALA A 99 10.97 -4.39 11.70
N GLY A 100 11.83 -4.02 10.75
CA GLY A 100 11.82 -4.53 9.37
C GLY A 100 12.14 -6.02 9.28
N THR A 101 13.12 -6.52 10.03
CA THR A 101 13.47 -7.95 10.03
C THR A 101 12.35 -8.83 10.58
N GLY A 102 11.56 -8.32 11.53
CA GLY A 102 10.36 -9.01 12.04
C GLY A 102 9.14 -8.88 11.12
N ALA A 103 9.14 -7.92 10.21
CA ALA A 103 8.03 -7.58 9.33
C ALA A 103 8.06 -8.31 7.99
N LEU A 104 9.25 -8.67 7.51
CA LEU A 104 9.49 -9.17 6.17
C LEU A 104 9.72 -10.69 6.17
N ALA A 105 9.00 -11.39 5.29
CA ALA A 105 9.36 -12.75 4.87
C ALA A 105 9.87 -12.69 3.43
N THR A 106 11.04 -13.28 3.19
CA THR A 106 11.70 -13.27 1.87
C THR A 106 12.09 -14.68 1.47
N ASP A 107 12.35 -14.88 0.18
CA ASP A 107 13.01 -16.10 -0.29
C ASP A 107 14.48 -16.13 0.14
N GLU A 108 15.10 -17.32 0.04
CA GLU A 108 16.48 -17.56 0.48
C GLU A 108 17.52 -16.77 -0.34
N ASP A 109 17.16 -16.37 -1.56
CA ASP A 109 18.03 -15.65 -2.49
C ASP A 109 17.90 -14.11 -2.39
N THR A 110 16.99 -13.61 -1.56
CA THR A 110 16.77 -12.17 -1.38
C THR A 110 17.70 -11.59 -0.31
N GLY A 111 18.69 -10.81 -0.77
CA GLY A 111 19.63 -10.10 0.10
C GLY A 111 19.22 -8.68 0.44
N ILE A 112 19.98 -8.06 1.36
CA ILE A 112 19.74 -6.67 1.80
C ILE A 112 19.82 -5.66 0.64
N VAL A 113 20.65 -5.94 -0.38
CA VAL A 113 20.78 -5.09 -1.57
C VAL A 113 19.51 -5.14 -2.41
N ASP A 114 18.87 -6.30 -2.51
CA ASP A 114 17.63 -6.47 -3.28
C ASP A 114 16.46 -5.82 -2.58
N LEU A 115 16.41 -5.89 -1.23
CA LEU A 115 15.44 -5.14 -0.42
C LEU A 115 15.64 -3.62 -0.56
N GLY A 116 16.89 -3.16 -0.60
CA GLY A 116 17.20 -1.74 -0.85
C GLY A 116 16.75 -1.29 -2.24
N ARG A 117 16.98 -2.09 -3.27
CA ARG A 117 16.49 -1.83 -4.64
C ARG A 117 14.96 -1.82 -4.71
N LEU A 118 14.29 -2.75 -4.02
CA LEU A 118 12.82 -2.81 -3.93
C LEU A 118 12.27 -1.53 -3.28
N ALA A 119 12.86 -1.10 -2.15
CA ALA A 119 12.44 0.13 -1.47
C ALA A 119 12.60 1.38 -2.35
N LEU A 120 13.72 1.49 -3.09
CA LEU A 120 13.94 2.59 -4.03
C LEU A 120 12.97 2.55 -5.21
N ALA A 121 12.69 1.36 -5.77
CA ALA A 121 11.72 1.19 -6.85
C ALA A 121 10.30 1.52 -6.37
N PHE A 122 9.92 1.08 -5.17
CA PHE A 122 8.63 1.39 -4.58
C PHE A 122 8.46 2.91 -4.34
N ARG A 123 9.50 3.56 -3.78
CA ARG A 123 9.51 5.02 -3.60
C ARG A 123 9.38 5.76 -4.93
N ALA A 124 10.05 5.31 -5.98
CA ALA A 124 9.93 5.91 -7.31
C ALA A 124 8.51 5.73 -7.88
N ALA A 125 7.95 4.53 -7.76
CA ALA A 125 6.60 4.22 -8.24
C ALA A 125 5.49 4.98 -7.50
N THR A 126 5.67 5.26 -6.21
CA THR A 126 4.69 5.99 -5.37
C THR A 126 4.97 7.49 -5.25
N GLY A 127 6.08 7.96 -5.80
CA GLY A 127 6.47 9.37 -5.83
C GLY A 127 5.66 10.20 -6.84
N PRO A 128 5.93 11.53 -6.93
CA PRO A 128 5.17 12.45 -7.78
C PRO A 128 5.20 12.09 -9.28
N GLU A 129 6.27 11.46 -9.74
CA GLU A 129 6.46 11.00 -11.12
C GLU A 129 6.01 9.55 -11.32
N GLY A 130 5.62 8.88 -10.25
CA GLY A 130 5.25 7.46 -10.27
C GLY A 130 3.85 7.23 -10.85
N VAL A 131 3.70 6.08 -11.51
CA VAL A 131 2.42 5.63 -12.06
C VAL A 131 1.87 4.53 -11.15
N THR A 132 0.81 4.84 -10.41
CA THR A 132 0.11 3.89 -9.54
C THR A 132 -1.38 3.88 -9.83
N GLY A 133 -1.95 2.69 -9.94
CA GLY A 133 -3.37 2.50 -10.22
C GLY A 133 -3.69 1.04 -10.49
N GLY A 134 -4.89 0.79 -11.00
CA GLY A 134 -5.36 -0.53 -11.37
C GLY A 134 -5.58 -0.67 -12.87
N PRO A 135 -5.80 -1.91 -13.35
CA PRO A 135 -6.24 -2.16 -14.72
C PRO A 135 -7.65 -1.57 -14.93
N PRO A 136 -8.05 -1.34 -16.19
CA PRO A 136 -9.41 -0.93 -16.51
C PRO A 136 -10.43 -1.95 -16.01
N ILE A 137 -11.41 -1.48 -15.23
CA ILE A 137 -12.46 -2.28 -14.62
C ILE A 137 -13.80 -1.85 -15.19
N ALA A 138 -14.58 -2.82 -15.69
CA ALA A 138 -15.94 -2.61 -16.17
C ALA A 138 -16.97 -2.61 -15.02
N ASP A 139 -16.79 -3.49 -14.02
CA ASP A 139 -17.69 -3.61 -12.88
C ASP A 139 -16.89 -4.00 -11.62
N VAL A 140 -16.99 -3.20 -10.56
CA VAL A 140 -16.29 -3.40 -9.28
C VAL A 140 -17.04 -4.35 -8.35
N ASP A 141 -18.31 -4.67 -8.64
CA ASP A 141 -19.19 -5.48 -7.79
C ASP A 141 -19.92 -6.57 -8.62
N TYR A 142 -19.19 -7.20 -9.52
CA TYR A 142 -19.71 -8.23 -10.43
C TYR A 142 -19.97 -9.54 -9.71
N TYR A 143 -21.13 -10.14 -9.94
CA TYR A 143 -21.57 -11.41 -9.38
C TYR A 143 -21.67 -12.50 -10.45
N PRO A 144 -20.61 -13.27 -10.73
CA PRO A 144 -20.64 -14.35 -11.73
C PRO A 144 -21.46 -15.58 -11.29
N GLY A 145 -21.89 -15.60 -10.03
CA GLY A 145 -22.61 -16.73 -9.42
C GLY A 145 -21.66 -17.71 -8.70
N GLY A 146 -22.03 -18.10 -7.47
CA GLY A 146 -21.34 -19.13 -6.68
C GLY A 146 -20.06 -18.70 -5.95
N VAL A 147 -19.49 -17.54 -6.22
CA VAL A 147 -18.24 -17.07 -5.61
C VAL A 147 -18.34 -15.70 -4.93
N GLY A 148 -19.55 -15.12 -4.85
CA GLY A 148 -19.75 -13.80 -4.27
C GLY A 148 -19.36 -12.66 -5.22
N SER A 149 -19.14 -11.46 -4.66
CA SER A 149 -18.71 -10.27 -5.41
C SER A 149 -17.27 -10.39 -5.88
N THR A 150 -17.05 -10.07 -7.15
CA THR A 150 -15.74 -10.06 -7.83
C THR A 150 -15.58 -8.78 -8.63
N VAL A 151 -14.42 -8.58 -9.23
CA VAL A 151 -14.14 -7.47 -10.15
C VAL A 151 -14.15 -7.98 -11.57
N LEU A 152 -14.93 -7.34 -12.45
CA LEU A 152 -14.92 -7.61 -13.88
C LEU A 152 -14.01 -6.61 -14.57
N LEU A 153 -12.96 -7.10 -15.23
CA LEU A 153 -12.08 -6.26 -16.05
C LEU A 153 -12.80 -5.83 -17.34
N ASP A 154 -12.40 -4.68 -17.86
CA ASP A 154 -12.84 -4.23 -19.17
C ASP A 154 -12.22 -5.14 -20.26
N GLU A 155 -13.06 -5.82 -21.04
CA GLU A 155 -12.63 -6.80 -22.04
C GLU A 155 -11.88 -6.17 -23.23
N GLU A 156 -12.12 -4.88 -23.51
CA GLU A 156 -11.47 -4.17 -24.62
C GLU A 156 -10.16 -3.53 -24.19
N LEU A 157 -10.12 -2.90 -23.01
CA LEU A 157 -8.98 -2.11 -22.54
C LEU A 157 -7.97 -2.91 -21.72
N ALA A 158 -8.40 -3.93 -20.96
CA ALA A 158 -7.50 -4.68 -20.09
C ALA A 158 -6.39 -5.44 -20.85
N PRO A 159 -6.61 -6.05 -22.02
CA PRO A 159 -5.54 -6.71 -22.76
C PRO A 159 -4.40 -5.76 -23.14
N GLU A 160 -4.71 -4.57 -23.63
CA GLU A 160 -3.71 -3.55 -23.98
C GLU A 160 -2.97 -3.05 -22.74
N PHE A 161 -3.68 -2.82 -21.63
CA PHE A 161 -3.08 -2.46 -20.35
C PHE A 161 -2.00 -3.47 -19.92
N PHE A 162 -2.29 -4.76 -19.96
CA PHE A 162 -1.33 -5.80 -19.56
C PHE A 162 -0.15 -5.93 -20.51
N VAL A 163 -0.32 -5.64 -21.80
CA VAL A 163 0.80 -5.56 -22.76
C VAL A 163 1.72 -4.40 -22.40
N LYS A 164 1.17 -3.20 -22.20
CA LYS A 164 1.93 -2.00 -21.78
C LYS A 164 2.63 -2.21 -20.44
N LEU A 165 1.94 -2.87 -19.47
CA LEU A 165 2.53 -3.22 -18.17
C LEU A 165 3.76 -4.11 -18.33
N ARG A 166 3.64 -5.18 -19.14
CA ARG A 166 4.76 -6.10 -19.40
C ARG A 166 5.95 -5.39 -20.04
N ASP A 167 5.69 -4.48 -20.97
CA ASP A 167 6.70 -3.81 -21.77
C ASP A 167 7.26 -2.53 -21.08
N GLY A 168 6.71 -2.16 -19.92
CA GLY A 168 7.13 -0.98 -19.13
C GLY A 168 6.68 0.35 -19.76
N GLU A 169 5.62 0.34 -20.55
CA GLU A 169 5.11 1.49 -21.33
C GLU A 169 3.84 2.12 -20.72
N LEU A 170 3.44 1.70 -19.51
CA LEU A 170 2.27 2.28 -18.83
C LEU A 170 2.49 3.76 -18.54
N THR A 171 1.47 4.55 -18.84
CA THR A 171 1.39 5.97 -18.52
C THR A 171 0.28 6.24 -17.50
N ALA A 172 0.21 7.46 -16.99
CA ALA A 172 -0.86 7.88 -16.07
C ALA A 172 -2.26 7.87 -16.72
N GLU A 173 -2.34 7.85 -18.05
CA GLU A 173 -3.59 7.80 -18.81
C GLU A 173 -4.13 6.36 -18.94
N ASP A 174 -3.25 5.37 -18.87
CA ASP A 174 -3.60 3.95 -19.02
C ASP A 174 -4.17 3.33 -17.74
N ILE A 175 -4.02 4.01 -16.60
CA ILE A 175 -4.43 3.48 -15.30
C ILE A 175 -5.79 4.01 -14.85
N GLN A 176 -6.61 3.14 -14.27
CA GLN A 176 -7.80 3.55 -13.56
C GLN A 176 -7.40 3.97 -12.13
N ARG A 177 -7.68 5.22 -11.78
CA ARG A 177 -7.47 5.75 -10.43
C ARG A 177 -8.75 5.54 -9.63
N PHE A 178 -8.62 4.80 -8.56
CA PHE A 178 -9.63 4.64 -7.53
C PHE A 178 -9.16 5.49 -6.33
N GLY A 179 -9.62 6.68 -6.22
CA GLY A 179 -9.28 7.59 -5.14
C GLY A 179 -10.47 8.39 -4.76
#